data_ce66bbc6d013f502dd7d8fbeea64a42c
#
_entry.id   ce66bbc6d013f502dd7d8fbeea64a42c
#
_cell.length_a   1.000
_cell.length_b   1.000
_cell.length_c   1.000
_cell.angle_alpha   90.00
_cell.angle_beta   90.00
_cell.angle_gamma   90.00
#
_symmetry.space_group_name_H-M   'P 1'
#
loop_
_entity.id
_entity.type
_entity.pdbx_description
1 polymer ?
#
loop_
_entity_poly.entity_id
_entity_poly.type
_entity_poly.pdbx_seq_one_letter_code
_entity_poly.pdbx_strand_id
1 'polypeptide(L)'
;MTDSTLTPPAADMMSFLSTTPEHKDSEYETPVHTSQRTELNVIVEDGPDSKLRLAEISAAANPLLAAARPLLCALAAMPAKLDAALVEPYRNLLVREMHLYQTLCDQANLRREHVLAVRYCLCTALDEAANNTTWGRRGVWAGKSLLVTFHGESEGGIKLFQIIGRLAASFQEHGNVLEVIYHLLGLGFEGRYSVQPDGRKQLDNIRQQLLTQLSQRRDPVMPALSPDFQGAISGRLRRMRRVPVWLSAGIALLAMLTLFGLYSHRMDVQTVTVQQHIDAIGIILPPPPVPVHKLRLKILLANEIARGLLTVDEDDQHSRVVFRGDAMFVPGQKTVSDAIRPVI
;
A
#
# COMPACT_ATOMS: atom_id res chain seq x y z
N MET A 1 -10.90 47.45 -8.81
CA MET A 1 -10.88 46.01 -9.09
C MET A 1 -11.08 45.34 -7.76
N THR A 2 -12.34 45.01 -7.48
CA THR A 2 -12.85 44.57 -6.18
C THR A 2 -13.04 43.05 -6.25
N ASP A 3 -12.21 42.33 -5.52
CA ASP A 3 -12.36 40.90 -5.35
C ASP A 3 -13.31 40.63 -4.17
N SER A 4 -14.53 40.21 -4.51
CA SER A 4 -15.59 39.90 -3.54
C SER A 4 -15.50 38.40 -3.21
N THR A 5 -14.79 38.05 -2.15
CA THR A 5 -14.87 36.72 -1.52
C THR A 5 -16.22 36.60 -0.80
N LEU A 6 -17.21 36.04 -1.49
CA LEU A 6 -18.49 35.64 -0.91
C LEU A 6 -18.29 34.39 -0.03
N THR A 7 -18.35 34.60 1.28
CA THR A 7 -18.48 33.52 2.28
C THR A 7 -19.95 33.11 2.29
N PRO A 8 -20.33 31.87 2.00
CA PRO A 8 -21.72 31.42 2.07
C PRO A 8 -22.19 31.32 3.54
N PRO A 9 -23.45 31.62 3.85
CA PRO A 9 -23.99 31.58 5.21
C PRO A 9 -24.12 30.15 5.73
N ALA A 10 -24.07 29.99 7.06
CA ALA A 10 -24.10 28.73 7.80
C ALA A 10 -25.29 27.79 7.46
N ALA A 11 -26.38 28.34 6.89
CA ALA A 11 -27.56 27.59 6.45
C ALA A 11 -27.26 26.56 5.35
N ASP A 12 -26.21 26.77 4.56
CA ASP A 12 -25.85 25.91 3.44
C ASP A 12 -25.13 24.60 3.85
N MET A 13 -24.67 24.55 5.11
CA MET A 13 -23.97 23.34 5.64
C MET A 13 -24.93 22.18 5.92
N MET A 14 -26.19 22.49 6.30
CA MET A 14 -27.23 21.47 6.54
C MET A 14 -27.71 20.84 5.23
N SER A 15 -27.82 21.61 4.17
CA SER A 15 -28.20 21.11 2.85
C SER A 15 -27.15 20.15 2.27
N PHE A 16 -25.88 20.38 2.58
CA PHE A 16 -24.77 19.59 2.08
C PHE A 16 -24.58 18.24 2.83
N LEU A 17 -25.01 18.20 4.11
CA LEU A 17 -24.95 16.98 4.93
C LEU A 17 -26.24 16.14 4.87
N SER A 18 -27.35 16.74 4.38
CA SER A 18 -28.67 16.11 4.31
C SER A 18 -29.15 15.79 2.89
N THR A 19 -28.32 15.94 1.86
CA THR A 19 -28.70 15.56 0.50
C THR A 19 -28.71 14.05 0.37
N THR A 20 -29.84 13.47 0.76
CA THR A 20 -30.27 12.15 0.29
C THR A 20 -30.70 12.34 -1.17
N PRO A 21 -30.29 11.53 -2.13
CA PRO A 21 -30.82 11.61 -3.48
C PRO A 21 -32.32 11.35 -3.42
N GLU A 22 -33.10 12.34 -3.89
CA GLU A 22 -34.53 12.23 -4.07
C GLU A 22 -34.82 11.15 -5.12
N HIS A 23 -35.19 9.97 -4.62
CA HIS A 23 -35.60 8.86 -5.46
C HIS A 23 -37.05 9.11 -5.86
N LYS A 24 -37.25 9.42 -7.12
CA LYS A 24 -38.55 9.49 -7.77
C LYS A 24 -39.31 8.19 -7.55
N ASP A 25 -40.49 8.31 -6.98
CA ASP A 25 -41.44 7.27 -6.73
C ASP A 25 -41.69 6.41 -7.99
N SER A 26 -41.39 5.14 -7.88
CA SER A 26 -41.98 4.07 -8.66
C SER A 26 -42.66 3.13 -7.65
N GLU A 27 -43.94 3.18 -7.73
CA GLU A 27 -44.95 2.45 -7.01
C GLU A 27 -44.75 0.94 -7.20
N TYR A 28 -44.21 0.23 -6.15
CA TYR A 28 -44.43 -1.19 -5.92
C TYR A 28 -44.61 -1.42 -4.43
N GLU A 29 -45.89 -1.60 -4.05
CA GLU A 29 -46.30 -2.07 -2.74
C GLU A 29 -45.79 -3.49 -2.48
N THR A 30 -44.94 -3.65 -1.44
CA THR A 30 -44.89 -4.90 -0.64
C THR A 30 -44.66 -4.52 0.82
N PRO A 31 -45.54 -4.96 1.75
CA PRO A 31 -45.48 -4.57 3.16
C PRO A 31 -44.71 -5.59 3.98
N VAL A 32 -43.38 -5.43 4.15
CA VAL A 32 -42.59 -6.28 5.07
C VAL A 32 -41.52 -5.54 5.87
N HIS A 33 -41.35 -4.23 5.74
CA HIS A 33 -40.17 -3.58 6.36
C HIS A 33 -40.45 -2.71 7.60
N THR A 34 -41.64 -2.74 8.17
CA THR A 34 -41.94 -1.92 9.37
C THR A 34 -41.45 -2.57 10.66
N SER A 35 -41.34 -3.89 10.72
CA SER A 35 -40.93 -4.61 11.95
C SER A 35 -39.45 -4.53 12.27
N GLN A 36 -38.56 -4.45 11.26
CA GLN A 36 -37.12 -4.42 11.51
C GLN A 36 -36.61 -3.05 11.98
N ARG A 37 -37.30 -1.97 11.65
CA ARG A 37 -36.94 -0.61 12.10
C ARG A 37 -37.25 -0.38 13.57
N THR A 38 -38.26 -1.10 14.10
CA THR A 38 -38.68 -1.04 15.51
C THR A 38 -37.76 -1.89 16.39
N GLU A 39 -37.23 -3.00 15.88
CA GLU A 39 -36.36 -3.89 16.67
C GLU A 39 -34.92 -3.31 16.83
N LEU A 40 -34.44 -2.48 15.89
CA LEU A 40 -33.13 -1.81 16.02
C LEU A 40 -33.16 -0.65 17.04
N ASN A 41 -34.34 -0.09 17.32
CA ASN A 41 -34.50 0.98 18.32
C ASN A 41 -34.63 0.47 19.75
N VAL A 42 -34.80 -0.84 19.98
CA VAL A 42 -35.08 -1.41 21.29
C VAL A 42 -33.82 -1.90 22.04
N ILE A 43 -32.64 -1.90 21.43
CA ILE A 43 -31.42 -2.46 22.07
C ILE A 43 -30.36 -1.37 22.36
N VAL A 44 -30.71 -0.13 22.53
CA VAL A 44 -29.93 0.80 23.34
C VAL A 44 -30.59 0.88 24.70
N GLU A 45 -30.62 -0.26 25.43
CA GLU A 45 -30.96 -0.24 26.83
C GLU A 45 -30.00 0.69 27.58
N ASP A 46 -30.59 1.56 28.39
CA ASP A 46 -29.92 2.39 29.40
C ASP A 46 -29.13 1.53 30.40
N GLY A 47 -28.10 0.86 29.91
CA GLY A 47 -27.16 0.12 30.76
C GLY A 47 -26.38 1.09 31.66
N PRO A 48 -25.88 0.63 32.81
CA PRO A 48 -25.09 1.44 33.72
C PRO A 48 -23.92 2.14 33.02
N ASP A 49 -23.37 1.54 31.96
CA ASP A 49 -22.28 2.08 31.17
C ASP A 49 -22.69 3.30 30.31
N SER A 50 -23.92 3.35 29.78
CA SER A 50 -24.39 4.48 28.96
C SER A 50 -24.58 5.74 29.83
N LYS A 51 -25.09 5.59 31.04
CA LYS A 51 -25.27 6.70 31.99
C LYS A 51 -23.92 7.23 32.45
N LEU A 52 -22.96 6.37 32.72
CA LEU A 52 -21.60 6.75 33.10
C LEU A 52 -20.93 7.54 31.96
N ARG A 53 -21.02 7.03 30.73
CA ARG A 53 -20.49 7.71 29.53
C ARG A 53 -21.16 9.06 29.29
N LEU A 54 -22.48 9.15 29.48
CA LEU A 54 -23.18 10.42 29.34
C LEU A 54 -22.71 11.46 30.39
N ALA A 55 -22.47 11.02 31.63
CA ALA A 55 -21.92 11.89 32.67
C ALA A 55 -20.49 12.36 32.32
N GLU A 56 -19.64 11.47 31.79
CA GLU A 56 -18.29 11.82 31.34
C GLU A 56 -18.35 12.84 30.17
N ILE A 57 -19.26 12.62 29.19
CA ILE A 57 -19.45 13.51 28.05
C ILE A 57 -19.88 14.91 28.55
N SER A 58 -20.83 14.96 29.47
CA SER A 58 -21.34 16.23 30.01
C SER A 58 -20.32 17.01 30.84
N ALA A 59 -19.41 16.31 31.50
CA ALA A 59 -18.34 16.91 32.33
C ALA A 59 -17.08 17.26 31.53
N ALA A 60 -16.96 16.80 30.29
CA ALA A 60 -15.74 16.97 29.51
C ALA A 60 -15.59 18.39 28.95
N ALA A 61 -14.36 18.90 28.90
CA ALA A 61 -14.04 20.18 28.24
C ALA A 61 -14.42 20.22 26.76
N ASN A 62 -14.34 19.05 26.09
CA ASN A 62 -14.89 18.86 24.74
C ASN A 62 -15.79 17.63 24.75
N PRO A 63 -17.12 17.83 24.86
CA PRO A 63 -18.09 16.74 24.89
C PRO A 63 -18.09 15.88 23.60
N LEU A 64 -17.86 16.48 22.42
CA LEU A 64 -17.77 15.74 21.16
C LEU A 64 -16.57 14.79 21.14
N LEU A 65 -15.44 15.23 21.67
CA LEU A 65 -14.24 14.39 21.76
C LEU A 65 -14.44 13.24 22.76
N ALA A 66 -15.06 13.53 23.90
CA ALA A 66 -15.39 12.51 24.90
C ALA A 66 -16.33 11.44 24.32
N ALA A 67 -17.38 11.87 23.60
CA ALA A 67 -18.31 10.97 22.93
C ALA A 67 -17.62 10.12 21.82
N ALA A 68 -16.72 10.72 21.06
CA ALA A 68 -16.00 10.06 19.95
C ALA A 68 -14.86 9.14 20.43
N ARG A 69 -14.45 9.21 21.71
CA ARG A 69 -13.29 8.47 22.24
C ARG A 69 -13.27 6.99 21.92
N PRO A 70 -14.36 6.20 22.09
CA PRO A 70 -14.34 4.77 21.77
C PRO A 70 -14.07 4.49 20.30
N LEU A 71 -14.63 5.29 19.40
CA LEU A 71 -14.40 5.17 17.96
C LEU A 71 -12.97 5.57 17.57
N LEU A 72 -12.41 6.60 18.23
CA LEU A 72 -11.00 6.97 18.06
C LEU A 72 -10.06 5.87 18.57
N CYS A 73 -10.41 5.21 19.70
CA CYS A 73 -9.67 4.06 20.20
C CYS A 73 -9.76 2.87 19.22
N ALA A 74 -10.94 2.60 18.66
CA ALA A 74 -11.12 1.56 17.66
C ALA A 74 -10.29 1.86 16.38
N LEU A 75 -10.22 3.14 15.95
CA LEU A 75 -9.35 3.56 14.86
C LEU A 75 -7.88 3.32 15.16
N ALA A 76 -7.43 3.69 16.36
CA ALA A 76 -6.05 3.50 16.80
C ALA A 76 -5.65 2.02 16.93
N ALA A 77 -6.61 1.17 17.33
CA ALA A 77 -6.44 -0.26 17.54
C ALA A 77 -6.92 -1.11 16.35
N MET A 78 -7.07 -0.50 15.16
CA MET A 78 -7.54 -1.22 13.96
C MET A 78 -6.68 -2.46 13.71
N PRO A 79 -7.28 -3.67 13.66
CA PRO A 79 -6.52 -4.90 13.50
C PRO A 79 -5.91 -4.98 12.08
N ALA A 80 -4.61 -5.22 12.00
CA ALA A 80 -3.92 -5.37 10.73
C ALA A 80 -4.32 -6.68 10.00
N LYS A 81 -4.70 -7.71 10.76
CA LYS A 81 -5.17 -9.01 10.28
C LYS A 81 -6.46 -9.36 10.97
N LEU A 82 -7.45 -9.79 10.21
CA LEU A 82 -8.74 -10.23 10.71
C LEU A 82 -9.24 -11.38 9.83
N ASP A 83 -9.75 -12.43 10.45
CA ASP A 83 -10.36 -13.54 9.72
C ASP A 83 -11.64 -13.08 9.02
N ALA A 84 -11.89 -13.61 7.83
CA ALA A 84 -13.04 -13.22 7.01
C ALA A 84 -14.38 -13.37 7.75
N ALA A 85 -14.51 -14.38 8.61
CA ALA A 85 -15.70 -14.62 9.42
C ALA A 85 -15.91 -13.53 10.51
N LEU A 86 -14.85 -12.82 10.92
CA LEU A 86 -14.90 -11.81 11.97
C LEU A 86 -15.07 -10.37 11.41
N VAL A 87 -14.95 -10.18 10.11
CA VAL A 87 -15.06 -8.84 9.47
C VAL A 87 -16.46 -8.25 9.68
N GLU A 88 -17.50 -9.04 9.44
CA GLU A 88 -18.88 -8.58 9.61
C GLU A 88 -19.25 -8.34 11.08
N PRO A 89 -18.95 -9.22 12.04
CA PRO A 89 -19.10 -8.93 13.47
C PRO A 89 -18.37 -7.66 13.92
N TYR A 90 -17.13 -7.46 13.47
CA TYR A 90 -16.35 -6.26 13.80
C TYR A 90 -16.99 -5.00 13.23
N ARG A 91 -17.44 -5.05 11.98
CA ARG A 91 -18.18 -3.95 11.36
C ARG A 91 -19.46 -3.62 12.16
N ASN A 92 -20.22 -4.63 12.53
CA ASN A 92 -21.47 -4.45 13.30
C ASN A 92 -21.20 -3.86 14.70
N LEU A 93 -20.05 -4.17 15.30
CA LEU A 93 -19.61 -3.51 16.53
C LEU A 93 -19.41 -2.01 16.31
N LEU A 94 -18.71 -1.61 15.25
CA LEU A 94 -18.48 -0.21 14.93
C LEU A 94 -19.79 0.53 14.57
N VAL A 95 -20.69 -0.13 13.86
CA VAL A 95 -22.03 0.43 13.58
C VAL A 95 -22.82 0.69 14.86
N ARG A 96 -22.84 -0.27 15.80
CA ARG A 96 -23.48 -0.06 17.11
C ARG A 96 -22.84 1.08 17.90
N GLU A 97 -21.51 1.13 17.92
CA GLU A 97 -20.80 2.20 18.62
C GLU A 97 -21.07 3.57 17.99
N MET A 98 -21.23 3.64 16.67
CA MET A 98 -21.59 4.87 15.96
C MET A 98 -23.02 5.32 16.28
N HIS A 99 -23.97 4.39 16.41
CA HIS A 99 -25.33 4.70 16.86
C HIS A 99 -25.33 5.19 18.32
N LEU A 100 -24.56 4.53 19.19
CA LEU A 100 -24.45 4.94 20.58
C LEU A 100 -23.80 6.32 20.71
N TYR A 101 -22.76 6.61 19.92
CA TYR A 101 -22.19 7.96 19.81
C TYR A 101 -23.28 9.01 19.51
N GLN A 102 -24.11 8.76 18.50
CA GLN A 102 -25.18 9.68 18.12
C GLN A 102 -26.21 9.83 19.24
N THR A 103 -26.69 8.74 19.82
CA THR A 103 -27.67 8.76 20.93
C THR A 103 -27.14 9.55 22.14
N LEU A 104 -25.89 9.30 22.55
CA LEU A 104 -25.28 10.03 23.68
C LEU A 104 -25.08 11.51 23.37
N CYS A 105 -24.72 11.87 22.15
CA CYS A 105 -24.61 13.27 21.73
C CYS A 105 -25.98 13.97 21.73
N ASP A 106 -27.05 13.28 21.31
CA ASP A 106 -28.42 13.80 21.32
C ASP A 106 -28.93 13.97 22.76
N GLN A 107 -28.67 13.01 23.67
CA GLN A 107 -28.98 13.11 25.11
C GLN A 107 -28.19 14.25 25.80
N ALA A 108 -26.96 14.50 25.38
CA ALA A 108 -26.13 15.61 25.86
C ALA A 108 -26.51 16.97 25.24
N ASN A 109 -27.56 17.04 24.40
CA ASN A 109 -28.00 18.24 23.68
C ASN A 109 -26.86 18.93 22.88
N LEU A 110 -26.00 18.16 22.26
CA LEU A 110 -24.93 18.71 21.42
C LEU A 110 -25.50 19.20 20.08
N ARG A 111 -24.85 20.22 19.50
CA ARG A 111 -25.31 20.79 18.21
C ARG A 111 -25.29 19.71 17.13
N ARG A 112 -26.45 19.46 16.53
CA ARG A 112 -26.64 18.38 15.54
C ARG A 112 -25.66 18.48 14.37
N GLU A 113 -25.37 19.69 13.89
CA GLU A 113 -24.41 19.95 12.83
C GLU A 113 -23.02 19.44 13.18
N HIS A 114 -22.58 19.70 14.41
CA HIS A 114 -21.28 19.24 14.91
C HIS A 114 -21.24 17.72 15.05
N VAL A 115 -22.32 17.13 15.58
CA VAL A 115 -22.44 15.68 15.73
C VAL A 115 -22.37 14.99 14.36
N LEU A 116 -23.11 15.51 13.37
CA LEU A 116 -23.10 14.98 12.00
C LEU A 116 -21.73 15.14 11.32
N ALA A 117 -21.08 16.29 11.49
CA ALA A 117 -19.73 16.51 10.95
C ALA A 117 -18.70 15.55 11.54
N VAL A 118 -18.71 15.38 12.87
CA VAL A 118 -17.80 14.42 13.54
C VAL A 118 -18.11 12.98 13.11
N ARG A 119 -19.41 12.59 13.04
CA ARG A 119 -19.82 11.27 12.56
C ARG A 119 -19.29 11.00 11.15
N TYR A 120 -19.42 11.97 10.24
CA TYR A 120 -18.89 11.88 8.90
C TYR A 120 -17.38 11.64 8.88
N CYS A 121 -16.65 12.42 9.66
CA CYS A 121 -15.20 12.31 9.76
C CYS A 121 -14.75 10.97 10.34
N LEU A 122 -15.45 10.47 11.37
CA LEU A 122 -15.20 9.17 11.99
C LEU A 122 -15.45 8.01 11.03
N CYS A 123 -16.61 8.01 10.32
CA CYS A 123 -16.91 7.01 9.29
C CYS A 123 -15.82 6.98 8.21
N THR A 124 -15.46 8.16 7.69
CA THR A 124 -14.42 8.27 6.64
C THR A 124 -13.07 7.73 7.11
N ALA A 125 -12.65 8.07 8.32
CA ALA A 125 -11.35 7.64 8.85
C ALA A 125 -11.31 6.15 9.17
N LEU A 126 -12.39 5.59 9.72
CA LEU A 126 -12.51 4.15 9.98
C LEU A 126 -12.53 3.34 8.69
N ASP A 127 -13.24 3.82 7.67
CA ASP A 127 -13.27 3.17 6.36
C ASP A 127 -11.90 3.21 5.67
N GLU A 128 -11.18 4.34 5.74
CA GLU A 128 -9.82 4.42 5.21
C GLU A 128 -8.88 3.48 5.94
N ALA A 129 -8.92 3.45 7.27
CA ALA A 129 -8.08 2.56 8.06
C ALA A 129 -8.37 1.09 7.75
N ALA A 130 -9.65 0.71 7.61
CA ALA A 130 -10.04 -0.64 7.19
C ALA A 130 -9.53 -0.96 5.78
N ASN A 131 -9.73 -0.05 4.82
CA ASN A 131 -9.28 -0.22 3.44
C ASN A 131 -7.75 -0.30 3.30
N ASN A 132 -7.00 0.22 4.26
CA ASN A 132 -5.53 0.08 4.32
C ASN A 132 -5.09 -1.31 4.80
N THR A 133 -6.00 -2.15 5.29
CA THR A 133 -5.75 -3.54 5.67
C THR A 133 -5.99 -4.52 4.51
N THR A 134 -5.48 -5.75 4.65
CA THR A 134 -5.71 -6.81 3.65
C THR A 134 -7.14 -7.33 3.66
N TRP A 135 -7.80 -7.34 4.82
CA TRP A 135 -9.16 -7.82 4.99
C TRP A 135 -10.21 -6.78 4.57
N GLY A 136 -9.95 -5.48 4.76
CA GLY A 136 -10.89 -4.42 4.41
C GLY A 136 -10.99 -4.16 2.91
N ARG A 137 -9.91 -4.36 2.15
CA ARG A 137 -9.91 -4.22 0.67
C ARG A 137 -10.67 -5.32 -0.04
N ARG A 138 -10.91 -6.46 0.61
CA ARG A 138 -11.54 -7.64 0.03
C ARG A 138 -12.86 -7.94 0.74
N GLY A 139 -13.93 -8.15 -0.02
CA GLY A 139 -15.18 -8.70 0.48
C GLY A 139 -16.16 -7.70 1.08
N VAL A 140 -16.72 -8.03 2.25
CA VAL A 140 -17.91 -7.39 2.84
C VAL A 140 -17.73 -5.89 3.13
N TRP A 141 -16.53 -5.47 3.56
CA TRP A 141 -16.28 -4.06 3.92
C TRP A 141 -16.37 -3.13 2.70
N ALA A 142 -15.78 -3.51 1.58
CA ALA A 142 -15.77 -2.71 0.36
C ALA A 142 -17.18 -2.39 -0.17
N GLY A 143 -18.13 -3.32 0.02
CA GLY A 143 -19.53 -3.15 -0.40
C GLY A 143 -20.44 -2.49 0.63
N LYS A 144 -20.03 -2.41 1.90
CA LYS A 144 -20.86 -1.92 3.02
C LYS A 144 -20.03 -1.03 3.97
N SER A 145 -19.35 0.00 3.44
CA SER A 145 -18.57 0.90 4.27
C SER A 145 -19.45 1.65 5.29
N LEU A 146 -18.84 2.14 6.36
CA LEU A 146 -19.55 2.95 7.37
C LEU A 146 -20.08 4.24 6.75
N LEU A 147 -19.30 4.87 5.88
CA LEU A 147 -19.70 6.10 5.21
C LEU A 147 -20.94 5.89 4.33
N VAL A 148 -21.00 4.80 3.56
CA VAL A 148 -22.19 4.42 2.79
C VAL A 148 -23.37 4.15 3.72
N THR A 149 -23.16 3.45 4.83
CA THR A 149 -24.22 3.08 5.77
C THR A 149 -24.87 4.30 6.44
N PHE A 150 -24.08 5.28 6.83
CA PHE A 150 -24.57 6.43 7.61
C PHE A 150 -24.81 7.71 6.79
N HIS A 151 -24.19 7.82 5.62
CA HIS A 151 -24.24 9.04 4.80
C HIS A 151 -24.60 8.79 3.33
N GLY A 152 -24.68 7.52 2.88
CA GLY A 152 -24.98 7.19 1.48
C GLY A 152 -23.87 7.58 0.50
N GLU A 153 -22.66 7.84 0.98
CA GLU A 153 -21.53 8.34 0.18
C GLU A 153 -20.35 7.36 0.23
N SER A 154 -19.57 7.33 -0.84
CA SER A 154 -18.37 6.47 -0.95
C SER A 154 -17.05 7.25 -0.95
N GLU A 155 -17.08 8.56 -1.21
CA GLU A 155 -15.89 9.38 -1.41
C GLU A 155 -15.71 10.43 -0.28
N GLY A 156 -15.42 9.95 0.93
CA GLY A 156 -15.26 10.83 2.10
C GLY A 156 -13.95 11.61 2.15
N GLY A 157 -12.88 11.08 1.57
CA GLY A 157 -11.53 11.62 1.75
C GLY A 157 -11.32 13.04 1.20
N ILE A 158 -12.02 13.43 0.14
CA ILE A 158 -11.96 14.79 -0.42
C ILE A 158 -12.85 15.73 0.38
N LYS A 159 -14.08 15.29 0.65
CA LYS A 159 -15.11 16.11 1.32
C LYS A 159 -14.72 16.44 2.76
N LEU A 160 -14.03 15.55 3.46
CA LEU A 160 -13.53 15.81 4.81
C LEU A 160 -12.61 17.04 4.85
N PHE A 161 -11.68 17.18 3.90
CA PHE A 161 -10.81 18.38 3.87
C PHE A 161 -11.54 19.66 3.47
N GLN A 162 -12.62 19.57 2.70
CA GLN A 162 -13.51 20.70 2.45
C GLN A 162 -14.24 21.11 3.74
N ILE A 163 -14.71 20.14 4.53
CA ILE A 163 -15.30 20.39 5.85
C ILE A 163 -14.30 21.08 6.77
N ILE A 164 -13.06 20.58 6.84
CA ILE A 164 -11.99 21.22 7.64
C ILE A 164 -11.81 22.68 7.24
N GLY A 165 -11.69 22.97 5.93
CA GLY A 165 -11.50 24.34 5.45
C GLY A 165 -12.65 25.29 5.85
N ARG A 166 -13.90 24.82 5.78
CA ARG A 166 -15.09 25.59 6.19
C ARG A 166 -15.13 25.82 7.69
N LEU A 167 -14.92 24.76 8.48
CA LEU A 167 -14.96 24.86 9.95
C LEU A 167 -13.80 25.71 10.50
N ALA A 168 -12.64 25.65 9.87
CA ALA A 168 -11.48 26.46 10.27
C ALA A 168 -11.70 27.97 10.05
N ALA A 169 -12.56 28.36 9.10
CA ALA A 169 -12.91 29.76 8.87
C ALA A 169 -13.65 30.40 10.07
N SER A 170 -14.42 29.59 10.83
CA SER A 170 -15.15 30.01 12.04
C SER A 170 -14.70 29.21 13.25
N PHE A 171 -13.39 29.22 13.52
CA PHE A 171 -12.73 28.38 14.53
C PHE A 171 -13.35 28.51 15.93
N GLN A 172 -13.76 29.72 16.34
CA GLN A 172 -14.35 29.96 17.66
C GLN A 172 -15.63 29.13 17.88
N GLU A 173 -16.41 28.96 16.84
CA GLU A 173 -17.67 28.24 16.87
C GLU A 173 -17.47 26.72 16.76
N HIS A 174 -16.52 26.28 15.92
CA HIS A 174 -16.34 24.88 15.54
C HIS A 174 -15.12 24.21 16.17
N GLY A 175 -14.44 24.86 17.14
CA GLY A 175 -13.21 24.38 17.72
C GLY A 175 -13.30 22.97 18.29
N ASN A 176 -14.44 22.57 18.88
CA ASN A 176 -14.65 21.23 19.41
C ASN A 176 -14.64 20.15 18.30
N VAL A 177 -15.20 20.44 17.14
CA VAL A 177 -15.17 19.55 15.97
C VAL A 177 -13.75 19.46 15.40
N LEU A 178 -13.08 20.60 15.28
CA LEU A 178 -11.70 20.68 14.77
C LEU A 178 -10.72 19.95 15.67
N GLU A 179 -10.96 19.92 16.98
CA GLU A 179 -10.15 19.12 17.91
C GLU A 179 -10.30 17.61 17.65
N VAL A 180 -11.52 17.12 17.42
CA VAL A 180 -11.73 15.72 17.02
C VAL A 180 -11.02 15.40 15.71
N ILE A 181 -11.13 16.29 14.72
CA ILE A 181 -10.46 16.14 13.42
C ILE A 181 -8.92 16.14 13.60
N TYR A 182 -8.39 16.99 14.47
CA TYR A 182 -6.97 17.01 14.79
C TYR A 182 -6.49 15.65 15.31
N HIS A 183 -7.29 15.01 16.19
CA HIS A 183 -7.00 13.64 16.65
C HIS A 183 -7.06 12.60 15.53
N LEU A 184 -8.04 12.69 14.62
CA LEU A 184 -8.14 11.80 13.46
C LEU A 184 -6.91 11.90 12.55
N LEU A 185 -6.48 13.13 12.23
CA LEU A 185 -5.24 13.36 11.48
C LEU A 185 -4.01 12.84 12.24
N GLY A 186 -4.02 12.96 13.58
CA GLY A 186 -2.97 12.41 14.44
C GLY A 186 -2.90 10.90 14.44
N LEU A 187 -4.03 10.22 14.28
CA LEU A 187 -4.14 8.76 14.18
C LEU A 187 -3.76 8.20 12.80
N GLY A 188 -3.50 9.09 11.82
CA GLY A 188 -2.94 8.67 10.53
C GLY A 188 -3.92 8.72 9.37
N PHE A 189 -5.05 9.41 9.51
CA PHE A 189 -5.94 9.67 8.39
C PHE A 189 -5.22 10.55 7.35
N GLU A 190 -5.16 10.10 6.10
CA GLU A 190 -4.50 10.79 4.99
C GLU A 190 -5.50 11.30 3.93
N GLY A 191 -6.60 10.60 3.68
CA GLY A 191 -7.62 10.93 2.71
C GLY A 191 -7.06 11.23 1.33
N ARG A 192 -7.46 12.36 0.73
CA ARG A 192 -6.98 12.77 -0.61
C ARG A 192 -5.46 12.97 -0.71
N TYR A 193 -4.78 13.17 0.41
CA TYR A 193 -3.34 13.41 0.42
C TYR A 193 -2.51 12.12 0.33
N SER A 194 -3.11 10.95 0.49
CA SER A 194 -2.43 9.66 0.39
C SER A 194 -1.81 9.42 -1.01
N VAL A 195 -2.43 9.98 -2.06
CA VAL A 195 -2.02 9.81 -3.46
C VAL A 195 -1.20 11.00 -4.01
N GLN A 196 -1.00 12.07 -3.22
CA GLN A 196 -0.26 13.25 -3.66
C GLN A 196 1.23 13.15 -3.34
N PRO A 197 2.14 13.60 -4.23
CA PRO A 197 3.60 13.51 -4.02
C PRO A 197 4.08 14.19 -2.73
N ASP A 198 3.50 15.36 -2.39
CA ASP A 198 3.82 16.13 -1.18
C ASP A 198 2.72 16.05 -0.10
N GLY A 199 1.84 15.05 -0.18
CA GLY A 199 0.65 14.94 0.66
C GLY A 199 0.96 14.95 2.16
N ARG A 200 2.02 14.26 2.58
CA ARG A 200 2.45 14.22 4.00
C ARG A 200 2.84 15.60 4.53
N LYS A 201 3.58 16.38 3.75
CA LYS A 201 3.97 17.74 4.15
C LYS A 201 2.74 18.65 4.28
N GLN A 202 1.78 18.51 3.36
CA GLN A 202 0.53 19.27 3.40
C GLN A 202 -0.30 18.88 4.62
N LEU A 203 -0.41 17.59 4.95
CA LEU A 203 -1.07 17.11 6.16
C LEU A 203 -0.40 17.62 7.44
N ASP A 204 0.93 17.59 7.50
CA ASP A 204 1.67 18.12 8.64
C ASP A 204 1.45 19.63 8.80
N ASN A 205 1.37 20.38 7.71
CA ASN A 205 1.03 21.81 7.75
C ASN A 205 -0.39 22.04 8.27
N ILE A 206 -1.38 21.28 7.79
CA ILE A 206 -2.78 21.37 8.29
C ILE A 206 -2.83 21.05 9.78
N ARG A 207 -2.16 19.98 10.21
CA ARG A 207 -2.09 19.61 11.63
C ARG A 207 -1.46 20.70 12.49
N GLN A 208 -0.37 21.31 11.99
CA GLN A 208 0.31 22.39 12.69
C GLN A 208 -0.56 23.65 12.81
N GLN A 209 -1.29 23.99 11.75
CA GLN A 209 -2.25 25.10 11.77
C GLN A 209 -3.38 24.85 12.78
N LEU A 210 -3.98 23.65 12.75
CA LEU A 210 -5.02 23.27 13.72
C LEU A 210 -4.49 23.29 15.16
N LEU A 211 -3.28 22.76 15.39
CA LEU A 211 -2.66 22.79 16.71
C LEU A 211 -2.46 24.21 17.22
N THR A 212 -1.98 25.11 16.36
CA THR A 212 -1.77 26.53 16.71
C THR A 212 -3.10 27.19 17.09
N GLN A 213 -4.18 26.96 16.33
CA GLN A 213 -5.50 27.51 16.63
C GLN A 213 -6.09 26.89 17.91
N LEU A 214 -5.95 25.58 18.12
CA LEU A 214 -6.43 24.89 19.32
C LEU A 214 -5.67 25.33 20.59
N SER A 215 -4.36 25.58 20.48
CA SER A 215 -3.56 26.05 21.62
C SER A 215 -3.92 27.47 22.05
N GLN A 216 -4.36 28.31 21.11
CA GLN A 216 -4.84 29.68 21.44
C GLN A 216 -6.17 29.69 22.19
N ARG A 217 -6.99 28.63 22.05
CA ARG A 217 -8.28 28.51 22.74
C ARG A 217 -8.16 27.97 24.15
N ARG A 218 -7.12 27.16 24.40
CA ARG A 218 -6.84 26.64 25.76
C ARG A 218 -6.12 27.72 26.55
N ASP A 219 -6.53 27.91 27.79
CA ASP A 219 -5.74 28.70 28.73
C ASP A 219 -4.30 28.21 28.70
N PRO A 220 -3.30 29.12 28.71
CA PRO A 220 -1.92 28.71 28.67
C PRO A 220 -1.69 27.75 29.83
N VAL A 221 -1.40 26.49 29.50
CA VAL A 221 -1.00 25.50 30.50
C VAL A 221 0.19 26.11 31.21
N MET A 222 0.06 26.36 32.53
CA MET A 222 1.15 26.87 33.30
C MET A 222 2.39 26.03 32.98
N PRO A 223 3.56 26.64 32.72
CA PRO A 223 4.77 25.89 32.46
C PRO A 223 4.97 24.94 33.63
N ALA A 224 5.30 23.68 33.34
CA ALA A 224 5.37 22.59 34.29
C ALA A 224 5.96 23.02 35.61
N LEU A 225 5.28 22.72 36.73
CA LEU A 225 5.65 23.09 38.11
C LEU A 225 7.04 22.57 38.53
N SER A 226 7.69 21.76 37.71
CA SER A 226 9.03 21.25 37.95
C SER A 226 9.87 21.38 36.69
N PRO A 227 10.99 22.13 36.70
CA PRO A 227 11.93 22.18 35.59
C PRO A 227 12.57 20.80 35.31
N ASP A 228 12.49 19.87 36.24
CA ASP A 228 13.03 18.51 36.11
C ASP A 228 12.02 17.47 35.63
N PHE A 229 10.77 17.88 35.32
CA PHE A 229 9.80 17.01 34.67
C PHE A 229 10.11 16.88 33.15
N GLN A 230 11.32 16.51 32.85
CA GLN A 230 11.59 15.83 31.58
C GLN A 230 11.06 14.40 31.75
N GLY A 231 9.75 14.27 31.57
CA GLY A 231 9.08 12.98 31.56
C GLY A 231 9.89 12.00 30.72
N ALA A 232 10.11 10.84 31.29
CA ALA A 232 10.84 9.74 30.68
C ALA A 232 10.52 9.71 29.18
N ILE A 233 11.56 9.74 28.37
CA ILE A 233 11.56 9.91 26.92
C ILE A 233 10.79 8.75 26.28
N SER A 234 9.46 8.77 26.39
CA SER A 234 8.56 7.83 25.68
C SER A 234 8.55 8.08 24.16
N GLY A 235 9.08 9.22 23.74
CA GLY A 235 9.17 9.57 22.31
C GLY A 235 10.31 8.90 21.55
N ARG A 236 11.31 8.33 22.25
CA ARG A 236 12.50 7.77 21.58
C ARG A 236 12.23 6.40 20.93
N LEU A 237 11.32 5.61 21.49
CA LEU A 237 11.01 4.28 20.94
C LEU A 237 10.17 4.34 19.66
N ARG A 238 9.36 5.39 19.48
CA ARG A 238 8.55 5.55 18.27
C ARG A 238 9.37 6.04 17.06
N ARG A 239 10.50 6.68 17.30
CA ARG A 239 11.43 7.13 16.23
C ARG A 239 12.26 5.98 15.64
N MET A 240 12.46 4.89 16.41
CA MET A 240 13.19 3.71 15.94
C MET A 240 12.43 2.87 14.89
N ARG A 241 11.13 3.07 14.74
CA ARG A 241 10.34 2.31 13.76
C ARG A 241 10.45 2.83 12.31
N ARG A 242 11.19 3.92 12.11
CA ARG A 242 11.54 4.43 10.77
C ARG A 242 13.05 4.28 10.54
N VAL A 243 13.54 3.06 10.62
CA VAL A 243 14.87 2.78 10.07
C VAL A 243 14.75 3.01 8.57
N PRO A 244 15.43 4.03 8.01
CA PRO A 244 15.32 4.28 6.58
C PRO A 244 15.81 3.05 5.82
N VAL A 245 15.05 2.62 4.83
CA VAL A 245 15.31 1.39 4.06
C VAL A 245 16.74 1.37 3.49
N TRP A 246 17.30 2.54 3.16
CA TRP A 246 18.67 2.66 2.70
C TRP A 246 19.74 2.30 3.75
N LEU A 247 19.44 2.49 5.06
CA LEU A 247 20.36 2.10 6.14
C LEU A 247 20.37 0.57 6.31
N SER A 248 19.21 -0.09 6.24
CA SER A 248 19.15 -1.55 6.27
C SER A 248 19.77 -2.17 5.01
N ALA A 249 19.59 -1.54 3.86
CA ALA A 249 20.26 -1.94 2.61
C ALA A 249 21.78 -1.76 2.71
N GLY A 250 22.27 -0.67 3.31
CA GLY A 250 23.69 -0.43 3.55
C GLY A 250 24.31 -1.46 4.48
N ILE A 251 23.64 -1.82 5.56
CA ILE A 251 24.11 -2.87 6.49
C ILE A 251 24.12 -4.24 5.80
N ALA A 252 23.09 -4.57 5.02
CA ALA A 252 23.04 -5.81 4.26
C ALA A 252 24.15 -5.90 3.22
N LEU A 253 24.45 -4.81 2.49
CA LEU A 253 25.54 -4.72 1.54
C LEU A 253 26.90 -4.92 2.23
N LEU A 254 27.11 -4.25 3.37
CA LEU A 254 28.33 -4.39 4.15
C LEU A 254 28.55 -5.83 4.62
N ALA A 255 27.49 -6.47 5.13
CA ALA A 255 27.51 -7.87 5.56
C ALA A 255 27.82 -8.80 4.38
N MET A 256 27.26 -8.53 3.20
CA MET A 256 27.53 -9.31 1.99
C MET A 256 28.99 -9.15 1.51
N LEU A 257 29.54 -7.94 1.55
CA LEU A 257 30.92 -7.67 1.20
C LEU A 257 31.92 -8.33 2.18
N THR A 258 31.62 -8.28 3.49
CA THR A 258 32.47 -8.97 4.49
C THR A 258 32.42 -10.47 4.32
N LEU A 259 31.24 -11.04 4.07
CA LEU A 259 31.08 -12.48 3.82
C LEU A 259 31.83 -12.90 2.54
N PHE A 260 31.71 -12.10 1.48
CA PHE A 260 32.41 -12.33 0.22
C PHE A 260 33.94 -12.29 0.42
N GLY A 261 34.45 -11.27 1.14
CA GLY A 261 35.87 -11.15 1.45
C GLY A 261 36.41 -12.32 2.29
N LEU A 262 35.65 -12.77 3.28
CA LEU A 262 36.02 -13.96 4.08
C LEU A 262 36.00 -15.23 3.24
N TYR A 263 35.04 -15.37 2.34
CA TYR A 263 34.94 -16.53 1.46
C TYR A 263 36.06 -16.55 0.41
N SER A 264 36.36 -15.43 -0.24
CA SER A 264 37.44 -15.33 -1.20
C SER A 264 38.80 -15.58 -0.53
N HIS A 265 39.02 -15.02 0.67
CA HIS A 265 40.25 -15.30 1.42
C HIS A 265 40.41 -16.80 1.77
N ARG A 266 39.33 -17.49 2.14
CA ARG A 266 39.35 -18.91 2.37
C ARG A 266 39.65 -19.74 1.09
N MET A 267 39.09 -19.31 -0.04
CA MET A 267 39.35 -19.94 -1.34
C MET A 267 40.81 -19.76 -1.77
N ASP A 268 41.39 -18.58 -1.58
CA ASP A 268 42.79 -18.28 -1.91
C ASP A 268 43.75 -19.14 -1.10
N VAL A 269 43.49 -19.35 0.21
CA VAL A 269 44.29 -20.23 1.06
C VAL A 269 44.21 -21.72 0.59
N GLN A 270 43.04 -22.15 0.12
CA GLN A 270 42.89 -23.51 -0.39
C GLN A 270 43.53 -23.70 -1.77
N THR A 271 43.52 -22.70 -2.63
CA THR A 271 44.18 -22.76 -3.94
C THR A 271 45.70 -22.87 -3.81
N VAL A 272 46.31 -22.14 -2.86
CA VAL A 272 47.76 -22.23 -2.59
C VAL A 272 48.12 -23.66 -2.13
N THR A 273 47.30 -24.28 -1.29
CA THR A 273 47.52 -25.66 -0.80
C THR A 273 47.40 -26.69 -1.94
N VAL A 274 46.43 -26.51 -2.83
CA VAL A 274 46.25 -27.37 -4.00
C VAL A 274 47.41 -27.21 -5.00
N GLN A 275 47.84 -25.96 -5.22
CA GLN A 275 49.00 -25.68 -6.08
C GLN A 275 50.25 -26.35 -5.59
N GLN A 276 50.53 -26.29 -4.27
CA GLN A 276 51.67 -26.99 -3.66
C GLN A 276 51.59 -28.51 -3.80
N HIS A 277 50.38 -29.10 -3.78
CA HIS A 277 50.21 -30.53 -4.02
C HIS A 277 50.38 -30.93 -5.49
N ILE A 278 50.02 -30.04 -6.43
CA ILE A 278 50.24 -30.27 -7.86
C ILE A 278 51.72 -30.18 -8.20
N ASP A 279 52.44 -29.23 -7.62
CA ASP A 279 53.90 -29.08 -7.82
C ASP A 279 54.69 -30.25 -7.19
N ALA A 280 54.16 -30.93 -6.16
CA ALA A 280 54.75 -32.12 -5.53
C ALA A 280 54.49 -33.39 -6.32
N ILE A 281 53.49 -33.46 -7.20
CA ILE A 281 53.27 -34.55 -8.14
C ILE A 281 54.18 -34.27 -9.33
N GLY A 282 55.42 -34.80 -9.25
CA GLY A 282 56.50 -34.58 -10.19
C GLY A 282 56.04 -34.56 -11.65
N ILE A 283 56.67 -33.69 -12.43
CA ILE A 283 56.44 -33.41 -13.84
C ILE A 283 56.32 -34.71 -14.61
N ILE A 284 55.11 -35.24 -14.79
CA ILE A 284 54.85 -36.27 -15.79
C ILE A 284 54.94 -35.55 -17.13
N LEU A 285 56.03 -35.77 -17.84
CA LEU A 285 56.13 -35.32 -19.22
C LEU A 285 54.88 -35.77 -19.98
N PRO A 286 54.21 -34.87 -20.68
CA PRO A 286 53.06 -35.26 -21.49
C PRO A 286 53.55 -36.29 -22.54
N PRO A 287 52.80 -37.39 -22.76
CA PRO A 287 53.14 -38.32 -23.80
C PRO A 287 53.21 -37.57 -25.15
N PRO A 288 54.12 -37.99 -26.04
CA PRO A 288 54.29 -37.34 -27.34
C PRO A 288 52.95 -37.31 -28.06
N PRO A 289 52.62 -36.22 -28.77
CA PRO A 289 51.30 -36.10 -29.41
C PRO A 289 51.11 -37.24 -30.38
N VAL A 290 50.05 -38.03 -30.16
CA VAL A 290 49.65 -39.10 -31.08
C VAL A 290 49.32 -38.42 -32.42
N PRO A 291 49.85 -38.86 -33.54
CA PRO A 291 49.52 -38.22 -34.83
C PRO A 291 48.03 -38.39 -35.08
N VAL A 292 47.32 -37.28 -35.01
CA VAL A 292 45.91 -37.27 -35.39
C VAL A 292 45.87 -37.47 -36.90
N HIS A 293 45.47 -38.66 -37.33
CA HIS A 293 45.16 -38.88 -38.76
C HIS A 293 44.04 -37.96 -39.14
N LYS A 294 44.36 -36.81 -39.71
CA LYS A 294 43.40 -35.91 -40.29
C LYS A 294 42.74 -36.70 -41.45
N LEU A 295 41.48 -37.03 -41.32
CA LEU A 295 40.66 -37.58 -42.42
C LEU A 295 40.69 -36.56 -43.57
N ARG A 296 41.47 -36.85 -44.62
CA ARG A 296 41.54 -36.00 -45.80
C ARG A 296 40.37 -36.30 -46.71
N LEU A 297 39.48 -35.32 -46.90
CA LEU A 297 38.29 -35.39 -47.77
C LEU A 297 38.65 -35.76 -49.20
N LYS A 298 39.86 -35.35 -49.64
CA LYS A 298 40.39 -35.70 -50.96
C LYS A 298 40.59 -37.21 -51.14
N ILE A 299 40.88 -37.96 -50.06
CA ILE A 299 41.03 -39.43 -50.15
C ILE A 299 39.66 -40.11 -50.12
N LEU A 300 38.73 -39.58 -49.29
CA LEU A 300 37.39 -40.13 -49.18
C LEU A 300 36.60 -39.97 -50.47
N LEU A 301 36.77 -38.83 -51.17
CA LEU A 301 36.03 -38.50 -52.40
C LEU A 301 36.87 -38.77 -53.66
N ALA A 302 37.91 -39.60 -53.59
CA ALA A 302 38.77 -39.87 -54.71
C ALA A 302 38.03 -40.49 -55.94
N ASN A 303 37.02 -41.32 -55.70
CA ASN A 303 36.20 -41.90 -56.75
C ASN A 303 35.34 -40.89 -57.49
N GLU A 304 34.81 -39.92 -56.77
CA GLU A 304 33.96 -38.85 -57.30
C GLU A 304 34.80 -37.79 -58.04
N ILE A 305 36.02 -37.54 -57.56
CA ILE A 305 37.00 -36.70 -58.24
C ILE A 305 37.41 -37.36 -59.58
N ALA A 306 37.69 -38.70 -59.58
CA ALA A 306 38.04 -39.42 -60.79
C ALA A 306 36.90 -39.47 -61.84
N ARG A 307 35.65 -39.39 -61.39
CA ARG A 307 34.47 -39.28 -62.26
C ARG A 307 34.23 -37.87 -62.76
N GLY A 308 35.03 -36.88 -62.31
CA GLY A 308 34.94 -35.46 -62.72
C GLY A 308 33.73 -34.70 -62.18
N LEU A 309 33.06 -35.24 -61.17
CA LEU A 309 31.82 -34.63 -60.59
C LEU A 309 32.13 -33.48 -59.67
N LEU A 310 33.28 -33.47 -59.00
CA LEU A 310 33.67 -32.44 -58.05
C LEU A 310 35.20 -32.28 -57.98
N THR A 311 35.64 -31.17 -57.47
CA THR A 311 37.07 -30.89 -57.20
C THR A 311 37.17 -30.52 -55.72
N VAL A 312 38.14 -31.14 -55.02
CA VAL A 312 38.40 -30.86 -53.63
C VAL A 312 39.75 -30.10 -53.51
N ASP A 313 39.65 -28.88 -53.02
CA ASP A 313 40.80 -28.07 -52.66
C ASP A 313 40.97 -28.09 -51.14
N GLU A 314 42.05 -28.65 -50.67
CA GLU A 314 42.25 -28.94 -49.25
C GLU A 314 43.54 -28.27 -48.78
N ASP A 315 43.37 -27.35 -47.83
CA ASP A 315 44.45 -26.68 -47.11
C ASP A 315 44.51 -27.18 -45.66
N ASP A 316 45.56 -26.84 -44.93
CA ASP A 316 45.75 -27.31 -43.55
C ASP A 316 44.62 -26.97 -42.54
N GLN A 317 43.80 -25.99 -42.87
CA GLN A 317 42.70 -25.51 -42.00
C GLN A 317 41.31 -25.68 -42.61
N HIS A 318 41.17 -25.78 -43.92
CA HIS A 318 39.89 -25.79 -44.59
C HIS A 318 39.86 -26.77 -45.77
N SER A 319 38.74 -27.41 -45.97
CA SER A 319 38.52 -28.26 -47.15
C SER A 319 37.33 -27.65 -47.96
N ARG A 320 37.61 -27.29 -49.18
CA ARG A 320 36.59 -26.71 -50.09
C ARG A 320 36.27 -27.73 -51.16
N VAL A 321 35.00 -28.12 -51.23
CA VAL A 321 34.47 -29.00 -52.27
C VAL A 321 33.73 -28.13 -53.29
N VAL A 322 34.13 -28.20 -54.54
CA VAL A 322 33.53 -27.47 -55.64
C VAL A 322 32.91 -28.48 -56.60
N PHE A 323 31.60 -28.45 -56.72
CA PHE A 323 30.85 -29.28 -57.66
C PHE A 323 30.86 -28.63 -59.05
N ARG A 324 31.02 -29.41 -60.11
CA ARG A 324 30.89 -28.91 -61.48
C ARG A 324 29.40 -28.74 -61.83
N GLY A 325 29.00 -27.51 -62.14
CA GLY A 325 27.62 -27.13 -62.32
C GLY A 325 26.86 -27.89 -63.42
N ASP A 326 27.56 -28.33 -64.47
CA ASP A 326 26.94 -29.05 -65.58
C ASP A 326 26.48 -30.47 -65.20
N ALA A 327 26.94 -31.02 -64.09
CA ALA A 327 26.57 -32.37 -63.65
C ALA A 327 25.56 -32.34 -62.47
N MET A 328 25.26 -31.15 -61.88
CA MET A 328 24.49 -31.03 -60.65
C MET A 328 22.97 -31.12 -60.89
N PHE A 329 22.50 -30.61 -62.01
CA PHE A 329 21.06 -30.55 -62.29
C PHE A 329 20.76 -31.19 -63.65
N VAL A 330 19.63 -31.87 -63.77
CA VAL A 330 19.14 -32.36 -65.05
C VAL A 330 18.71 -31.16 -65.92
N PRO A 331 19.15 -31.06 -67.15
CA PRO A 331 18.77 -29.93 -68.06
C PRO A 331 17.27 -29.76 -68.11
N GLY A 332 16.81 -28.55 -67.66
CA GLY A 332 15.38 -28.19 -67.69
C GLY A 332 14.57 -28.59 -66.47
N GLN A 333 15.17 -29.15 -65.39
CA GLN A 333 14.46 -29.55 -64.16
C GLN A 333 15.13 -28.96 -62.92
N LYS A 334 14.34 -28.78 -61.84
CA LYS A 334 14.83 -28.29 -60.53
C LYS A 334 15.30 -29.42 -59.58
N THR A 335 15.47 -30.61 -60.10
CA THR A 335 15.85 -31.80 -59.34
C THR A 335 17.33 -32.10 -59.52
N VAL A 336 18.00 -32.47 -58.39
CA VAL A 336 19.40 -32.87 -58.38
C VAL A 336 19.57 -34.20 -59.11
N SER A 337 20.59 -34.33 -59.92
CA SER A 337 20.91 -35.55 -60.67
C SER A 337 21.16 -36.73 -59.72
N ASP A 338 20.66 -37.92 -60.04
CA ASP A 338 20.80 -39.13 -59.26
C ASP A 338 22.28 -39.56 -59.09
N ALA A 339 23.16 -39.08 -59.96
CA ALA A 339 24.60 -39.33 -59.88
C ALA A 339 25.31 -38.63 -58.72
N ILE A 340 24.75 -37.54 -58.22
CA ILE A 340 25.34 -36.72 -57.12
C ILE A 340 24.60 -36.94 -55.78
N ARG A 341 23.39 -37.48 -55.80
CA ARG A 341 22.58 -37.74 -54.63
C ARG A 341 23.31 -38.50 -53.49
N PRO A 342 24.20 -39.49 -53.73
CA PRO A 342 24.92 -40.19 -52.66
C PRO A 342 26.09 -39.40 -52.12
N VAL A 343 26.46 -38.24 -52.67
CA VAL A 343 27.63 -37.41 -52.28
C VAL A 343 27.24 -36.19 -51.48
N ILE A 344 25.97 -35.82 -51.52
CA ILE A 344 25.36 -34.76 -50.72
C ILE A 344 24.74 -35.32 -49.45
#